data_2cb071aee76480e4c662e862e685e227
#
_entry.id   2cb071aee76480e4c662e862e685e227
#
_cell.length_a   1.000
_cell.length_b   1.000
_cell.length_c   1.000
_cell.angle_alpha   90.00
_cell.angle_beta   90.00
_cell.angle_gamma   90.00
#
_symmetry.space_group_name_H-M   'P 1'
#
loop_
_entity.id
_entity.type
_entity.pdbx_description
1 polymer ?
#
loop_
_entity_poly.entity_id
_entity_poly.type
_entity_poly.pdbx_seq_one_letter_code
_entity_poly.pdbx_strand_id
1 'polypeptide(L)'
;MLLAEEREAVVRYGRKLITAQLTTGSGGNLSVCNRERALVAIKPSGVDYFDLTPEDVVVLDLDGRIVEGRLRPSSESGFHLGLLRSRADISAVAIVIPADGPSFGMAPAGTWM
;
A
#
# COMPACT_ATOMS: atom_id res chain seq x y z
N MET A 1 16.64 2.67 -6.06
CA MET A 1 15.29 2.20 -5.67
C MET A 1 14.36 3.39 -5.55
N LEU A 2 13.30 3.38 -6.34
CA LEU A 2 12.27 4.42 -6.29
C LEU A 2 11.46 4.33 -5.00
N LEU A 3 11.02 5.47 -4.50
CA LEU A 3 10.09 5.57 -3.36
C LEU A 3 10.57 4.82 -2.11
N ALA A 4 11.84 4.99 -1.74
CA ALA A 4 12.41 4.29 -0.58
C ALA A 4 11.61 4.55 0.71
N GLU A 5 11.23 5.80 0.97
CA GLU A 5 10.47 6.15 2.18
C GLU A 5 9.05 5.56 2.13
N GLU A 6 8.40 5.65 0.99
CA GLU A 6 7.05 5.10 0.80
C GLU A 6 7.05 3.57 0.93
N ARG A 7 8.07 2.91 0.37
CA ARG A 7 8.23 1.47 0.52
C ARG A 7 8.40 1.05 1.97
N GLU A 8 9.23 1.78 2.71
CA GLU A 8 9.42 1.53 4.15
C GLU A 8 8.13 1.74 4.93
N ALA A 9 7.34 2.76 4.56
CA ALA A 9 6.05 3.00 5.17
C ALA A 9 5.09 1.84 4.95
N VAL A 10 5.04 1.27 3.75
CA VAL A 10 4.20 0.10 3.45
C VAL A 10 4.57 -1.06 4.38
N VAL A 11 5.85 -1.36 4.53
CA VAL A 11 6.32 -2.45 5.39
C VAL A 11 5.99 -2.16 6.85
N ARG A 12 6.36 -1.00 7.35
CA ARG A 12 6.23 -0.64 8.77
C ARG A 12 4.78 -0.56 9.21
N TYR A 13 3.96 0.16 8.46
CA TYR A 13 2.56 0.32 8.83
C TYR A 13 1.73 -0.92 8.54
N GLY A 14 2.13 -1.71 7.53
CA GLY A 14 1.53 -3.01 7.31
C GLY A 14 1.71 -3.95 8.49
N ARG A 15 2.90 -3.99 9.07
CA ARG A 15 3.17 -4.77 10.29
C ARG A 15 2.35 -4.26 11.47
N LYS A 16 2.16 -2.95 11.58
CA LYS A 16 1.30 -2.38 12.63
C LYS A 16 -0.16 -2.81 12.49
N LEU A 17 -0.66 -2.95 11.27
CA LEU A 17 -2.02 -3.45 11.06
C LEU A 17 -2.18 -4.86 11.64
N ILE A 18 -1.17 -5.70 11.49
CA ILE A 18 -1.20 -7.07 12.03
C ILE A 18 -1.06 -7.06 13.54
N THR A 19 -0.10 -6.32 14.08
CA THR A 19 0.11 -6.27 15.55
C THR A 19 -1.06 -5.63 16.28
N ALA A 20 -1.79 -4.73 15.63
CA ALA A 20 -3.02 -4.16 16.17
C ALA A 20 -4.24 -5.04 15.95
N GLN A 21 -4.06 -6.23 15.37
CA GLN A 21 -5.14 -7.19 15.10
C GLN A 21 -6.22 -6.68 14.15
N LEU A 22 -5.86 -5.76 13.27
CA LEU A 22 -6.79 -5.22 12.27
C LEU A 22 -6.86 -6.10 11.02
N THR A 23 -5.81 -6.87 10.76
CA THR A 23 -5.77 -7.84 9.68
C THR A 23 -4.82 -8.97 10.07
N THR A 24 -4.71 -10.00 9.23
CA THR A 24 -3.87 -11.17 9.51
C THR A 24 -2.95 -11.46 8.33
N GLY A 25 -1.72 -11.92 8.64
CA GLY A 25 -0.78 -12.52 7.70
C GLY A 25 -0.54 -11.71 6.43
N SER A 26 -0.99 -12.27 5.31
CA SER A 26 -0.95 -11.63 4.00
C SER A 26 -2.28 -10.97 3.64
N GLY A 27 -3.28 -11.05 4.51
CA GLY A 27 -4.57 -10.40 4.30
C GLY A 27 -4.49 -8.89 4.43
N GLY A 28 -5.37 -8.19 3.72
CA GLY A 28 -5.31 -6.74 3.67
C GLY A 28 -4.14 -6.24 2.84
N ASN A 29 -4.09 -4.95 2.60
CA ASN A 29 -2.98 -4.36 1.84
C ASN A 29 -2.94 -2.86 2.03
N LEU A 30 -1.78 -2.27 1.77
CA LEU A 30 -1.50 -0.88 2.02
C LEU A 30 -0.77 -0.29 0.82
N SER A 31 -1.14 0.92 0.44
CA SER A 31 -0.41 1.69 -0.56
C SER A 31 -0.08 3.08 -0.03
N VAL A 32 1.04 3.62 -0.47
CA VAL A 32 1.49 4.96 -0.14
C VAL A 32 1.87 5.68 -1.44
N CYS A 33 1.28 6.84 -1.66
CA CYS A 33 1.45 7.62 -2.88
C CYS A 33 2.42 8.77 -2.65
N ASN A 34 3.36 8.95 -3.56
CA ASN A 34 4.14 10.17 -3.65
C ASN A 34 3.49 11.06 -4.72
N ARG A 35 2.82 12.12 -4.27
CA ARG A 35 2.03 13.00 -5.16
C ARG A 35 2.90 13.77 -6.14
N GLU A 36 4.09 14.19 -5.71
CA GLU A 36 5.00 14.93 -6.59
C GLU A 36 5.44 14.09 -7.78
N ARG A 37 5.71 12.81 -7.53
CA ARG A 37 6.18 11.89 -8.57
C ARG A 37 5.05 11.19 -9.30
N ALA A 38 3.82 11.28 -8.78
CA ALA A 38 2.66 10.55 -9.28
C ALA A 38 2.93 9.04 -9.34
N LEU A 39 3.55 8.50 -8.29
CA LEU A 39 3.89 7.09 -8.15
C LEU A 39 3.34 6.54 -6.85
N VAL A 40 3.06 5.25 -6.84
CA VAL A 40 2.41 4.57 -5.72
C VAL A 40 3.24 3.35 -5.35
N ALA A 41 3.63 3.26 -4.07
CA ALA A 41 4.21 2.05 -3.51
C ALA A 41 3.08 1.19 -2.96
N ILE A 42 2.98 -0.06 -3.38
CA ILE A 42 1.90 -0.95 -2.98
C ILE A 42 2.43 -2.33 -2.59
N LYS A 43 1.78 -2.93 -1.60
CA LYS A 43 2.11 -4.28 -1.16
C LYS A 43 1.96 -5.29 -2.30
N PRO A 44 2.94 -6.19 -2.49
CA PRO A 44 2.77 -7.29 -3.44
C PRO A 44 1.74 -8.30 -2.96
N SER A 45 1.14 -9.01 -3.92
CA SER A 45 0.13 -10.02 -3.64
C SER A 45 0.75 -11.22 -2.92
N GLY A 46 0.06 -11.71 -1.88
CA GLY A 46 0.37 -12.99 -1.25
C GLY A 46 1.59 -13.02 -0.33
N VAL A 47 2.23 -11.91 -0.09
CA VAL A 47 3.39 -11.85 0.81
C VAL A 47 2.95 -11.38 2.19
N ASP A 48 3.35 -12.15 3.23
CA ASP A 48 3.12 -11.76 4.62
C ASP A 48 3.93 -10.51 4.95
N TYR A 49 3.34 -9.57 5.70
CA TYR A 49 4.03 -8.32 6.06
C TYR A 49 5.32 -8.53 6.84
N PHE A 50 5.44 -9.61 7.59
CA PHE A 50 6.67 -9.90 8.34
C PHE A 50 7.78 -10.47 7.45
N ASP A 51 7.43 -10.98 6.28
CA ASP A 51 8.41 -11.43 5.27
C ASP A 51 8.71 -10.35 4.25
N LEU A 52 7.93 -9.28 4.23
CA LEU A 52 8.04 -8.22 3.25
C LEU A 52 9.23 -7.31 3.54
N THR A 53 10.03 -7.05 2.51
CA THR A 53 11.11 -6.06 2.57
C THR A 53 10.77 -4.88 1.65
N PRO A 54 11.41 -3.72 1.83
CA PRO A 54 11.16 -2.59 0.93
C PRO A 54 11.43 -2.91 -0.54
N GLU A 55 12.40 -3.77 -0.83
CA GLU A 55 12.72 -4.18 -2.20
C GLU A 55 11.58 -4.95 -2.86
N ASP A 56 10.75 -5.63 -2.07
CA ASP A 56 9.61 -6.41 -2.56
C ASP A 56 8.40 -5.55 -2.89
N VAL A 57 8.33 -4.33 -2.35
CA VAL A 57 7.22 -3.43 -2.59
C VAL A 57 7.22 -2.98 -4.04
N VAL A 58 6.05 -3.02 -4.68
CA VAL A 58 5.90 -2.70 -6.10
C VAL A 58 5.57 -1.22 -6.26
N VAL A 59 6.17 -0.58 -7.26
CA VAL A 59 5.88 0.81 -7.59
C VAL A 59 5.07 0.86 -8.87
N LEU A 60 3.91 1.50 -8.81
CA LEU A 60 3.00 1.70 -9.94
C LEU A 60 2.90 3.18 -10.26
N ASP A 61 2.59 3.52 -11.52
CA ASP A 61 2.06 4.84 -11.81
C ASP A 61 0.55 4.87 -11.51
N LEU A 62 -0.09 6.02 -11.63
CA LEU A 62 -1.51 6.16 -11.30
C LEU A 62 -2.44 5.47 -12.31
N ASP A 63 -1.91 5.04 -13.45
CA ASP A 63 -2.66 4.26 -14.44
C ASP A 63 -2.51 2.75 -14.21
N GLY A 64 -1.72 2.34 -13.24
CA GLY A 64 -1.56 0.93 -12.89
C GLY A 64 -0.40 0.24 -13.57
N ARG A 65 0.45 0.96 -14.30
CA ARG A 65 1.63 0.37 -14.91
C ARG A 65 2.71 0.15 -13.88
N ILE A 66 3.38 -0.99 -13.94
CA ILE A 66 4.51 -1.29 -13.05
C ILE A 66 5.71 -0.48 -13.50
N VAL A 67 6.18 0.41 -12.63
CA VAL A 67 7.36 1.24 -12.88
C VAL A 67 8.61 0.55 -12.35
N GLU A 68 8.51 -0.08 -11.18
CA GLU A 68 9.60 -0.83 -10.57
C GLU A 68 9.06 -1.94 -9.69
N GLY A 69 9.62 -3.14 -9.81
CA GLY A 69 9.24 -4.27 -8.97
C GLY A 69 9.21 -5.56 -9.76
N ARG A 70 9.54 -6.68 -9.08
CA ARG A 70 9.53 -8.02 -9.69
C ARG A 70 8.31 -8.85 -9.30
N LEU A 71 7.63 -8.48 -8.22
CA LEU A 71 6.49 -9.22 -7.73
C LEU A 71 5.20 -8.65 -8.31
N ARG A 72 4.14 -9.45 -8.27
CA ARG A 72 2.82 -9.01 -8.70
C ARG A 72 2.27 -8.04 -7.66
N PRO A 73 1.74 -6.87 -8.06
CA PRO A 73 1.09 -5.98 -7.12
C PRO A 73 -0.17 -6.62 -6.54
N SER A 74 -0.63 -6.08 -5.40
CA SER A 74 -1.87 -6.53 -4.77
C SER A 74 -3.01 -6.64 -5.79
N SER A 75 -3.84 -7.67 -5.67
CA SER A 75 -5.06 -7.81 -6.48
C SER A 75 -6.04 -6.66 -6.27
N GLU A 76 -5.89 -5.91 -5.16
CA GLU A 76 -6.72 -4.75 -4.85
C GLU A 76 -6.15 -3.44 -5.40
N SER A 77 -5.08 -3.49 -6.20
CA SER A 77 -4.42 -2.27 -6.68
C SER A 77 -5.36 -1.35 -7.45
N GLY A 78 -6.32 -1.90 -8.20
CA GLY A 78 -7.33 -1.09 -8.89
C GLY A 78 -8.16 -0.23 -7.95
N PHE A 79 -8.54 -0.77 -6.80
CA PHE A 79 -9.27 -0.04 -5.77
C PHE A 79 -8.41 1.08 -5.18
N HIS A 80 -7.14 0.78 -4.84
CA HIS A 80 -6.20 1.78 -4.33
C HIS A 80 -6.04 2.93 -5.32
N LEU A 81 -5.78 2.61 -6.58
CA LEU A 81 -5.57 3.64 -7.61
C LEU A 81 -6.82 4.46 -7.87
N GLY A 82 -8.00 3.83 -7.84
CA GLY A 82 -9.26 4.52 -7.98
C GLY A 82 -9.46 5.59 -6.93
N LEU A 83 -9.19 5.24 -5.65
CA LEU A 83 -9.28 6.20 -4.55
C LEU A 83 -8.23 7.31 -4.68
N LEU A 84 -6.99 6.94 -4.99
CA LEU A 84 -5.90 7.90 -5.10
C LEU A 84 -6.12 8.89 -6.26
N ARG A 85 -6.73 8.44 -7.36
CA ARG A 85 -7.04 9.33 -8.48
C ARG A 85 -8.21 10.26 -8.18
N SER A 86 -9.20 9.78 -7.42
CA SER A 86 -10.40 10.58 -7.14
C SER A 86 -10.26 11.48 -5.91
N ARG A 87 -9.27 11.25 -5.07
CA ARG A 87 -9.07 11.99 -3.81
C ARG A 87 -7.63 12.53 -3.74
N ALA A 88 -7.43 13.75 -4.24
CA ALA A 88 -6.10 14.37 -4.21
C ALA A 88 -5.63 14.73 -2.80
N ASP A 89 -6.54 14.73 -1.83
CA ASP A 89 -6.25 15.07 -0.43
C ASP A 89 -5.72 13.88 0.39
N ILE A 90 -5.62 12.67 -0.20
CA ILE A 90 -5.08 11.50 0.49
C ILE A 90 -3.78 11.07 -0.18
N SER A 91 -2.90 10.41 0.60
CA SER A 91 -1.65 9.85 0.08
C SER A 91 -1.44 8.40 0.49
N ALA A 92 -2.40 7.79 1.16
CA ALA A 92 -2.30 6.37 1.53
C ALA A 92 -3.69 5.76 1.61
N VAL A 93 -3.74 4.45 1.31
CA VAL A 93 -4.97 3.66 1.41
C VAL A 93 -4.61 2.34 2.08
N ALA A 94 -5.38 1.96 3.08
CA ALA A 94 -5.25 0.65 3.73
C ALA A 94 -6.56 -0.12 3.57
N ILE A 95 -6.45 -1.36 3.13
CA ILE A 95 -7.55 -2.31 3.11
C ILE A 95 -7.25 -3.35 4.18
N VAL A 96 -8.18 -3.55 5.10
CA VAL A 96 -8.06 -4.53 6.16
C VAL A 96 -9.18 -5.54 6.04
N ILE A 97 -8.92 -6.77 6.49
CA ILE A 97 -9.91 -7.84 6.47
C ILE A 97 -10.04 -8.39 7.89
N PRO A 98 -10.83 -7.73 8.74
CA PRO A 98 -11.09 -8.24 10.09
C PRO A 98 -12.06 -9.43 10.05
N ALA A 99 -12.26 -10.07 11.21
CA ALA A 99 -13.10 -11.25 11.31
C ALA A 99 -14.56 -11.01 10.86
N ASP A 100 -15.04 -9.78 10.96
CA ASP A 100 -16.41 -9.41 10.62
C ASP A 100 -16.57 -8.79 9.23
N GLY A 101 -15.55 -8.89 8.39
CA GLY A 101 -15.60 -8.45 6.99
C GLY A 101 -14.59 -7.37 6.66
N PRO A 102 -14.44 -7.05 5.37
CA PRO A 102 -13.45 -6.07 4.92
C PRO A 102 -13.86 -4.63 5.25
N SER A 103 -12.87 -3.81 5.56
CA SER A 103 -13.00 -2.36 5.70
C SER A 103 -11.76 -1.68 5.16
N PHE A 104 -11.79 -0.36 5.02
CA PHE A 104 -10.63 0.37 4.53
C PHE A 104 -10.47 1.70 5.25
N GLY A 105 -9.25 2.22 5.21
CA GLY A 105 -8.92 3.53 5.72
C GLY A 105 -8.09 4.33 4.73
N MET A 106 -8.14 5.65 4.86
CA MET A 106 -7.38 6.59 4.04
C MET A 106 -6.66 7.59 4.95
N ALA A 107 -5.51 8.10 4.49
CA ALA A 107 -4.76 9.09 5.24
C ALA A 107 -4.53 10.35 4.38
N PRO A 108 -4.60 11.55 4.99
CA PRO A 108 -4.33 12.80 4.28
C PRO A 108 -2.92 12.85 3.69
N ALA A 109 -2.76 13.63 2.63
CA ALA A 109 -1.44 13.88 2.06
C ALA A 109 -0.53 14.51 3.13
N GLY A 110 0.72 14.05 3.21
CA GLY A 110 1.69 14.52 4.18
C GLY A 110 1.70 13.78 5.50
N THR A 111 0.77 12.82 5.73
CA THR A 111 0.69 12.06 6.98
C THR A 111 1.97 11.29 7.29
N TRP A 112 2.70 10.88 6.27
CA TRP A 112 3.87 10.00 6.38
C TRP A 112 5.20 10.73 6.47
N MET A 113 5.18 12.04 6.39
CA MET A 113 6.39 12.87 6.41
C MET A 113 6.78 13.32 7.80
#